data_7a93a7eacc6108650424b6ac9f57410c
#
_entry.id   7a93a7eacc6108650424b6ac9f57410c
#
_cell.length_a   1.000
_cell.length_b   1.000
_cell.length_c   1.000
_cell.angle_alpha   90.00
_cell.angle_beta   90.00
_cell.angle_gamma   90.00
#
_symmetry.space_group_name_H-M   'P 1'
#
loop_
_entity.id
_entity.type
_entity.pdbx_description
1 polymer ?
#
loop_
_entity_poly.entity_id
_entity_poly.type
_entity_poly.pdbx_seq_one_letter_code
_entity_poly.pdbx_strand_id
1 'polypeptide(L)'
;MVWSAFPDVATALTGGTKYDPQSAPRSFERLREIKYGVTWKPLTPFRLEPGYERVQRIKVSAENLQAFSEGLNKLESSIKSAGHHNFYNGAFVQIGGGTHEVETLMVRSITRDANAMGILFDEYFAGTATWAADYDNLMLLGEVMSDNMEICEQLYFGS
;
A
#
# COMPACT_ATOMS: atom_id res chain seq x y z
N MET A 1 1.92 -8.81 7.81
CA MET A 1 0.53 -8.26 7.74
C MET A 1 -0.34 -9.21 6.92
N VAL A 2 -1.64 -9.31 7.18
CA VAL A 2 -2.58 -10.11 6.36
C VAL A 2 -3.62 -9.16 5.76
N TRP A 3 -3.85 -9.28 4.47
CA TRP A 3 -4.80 -8.48 3.71
C TRP A 3 -5.92 -9.35 3.16
N SER A 4 -7.12 -8.80 3.16
CA SER A 4 -8.26 -9.37 2.44
C SER A 4 -8.86 -8.28 1.56
N ALA A 5 -9.00 -8.56 0.26
CA ALA A 5 -9.64 -7.66 -0.67
C ALA A 5 -11.12 -8.03 -0.85
N PHE A 6 -11.97 -7.03 -0.95
CA PHE A 6 -13.41 -7.16 -1.15
C PHE A 6 -13.84 -6.28 -2.32
N PRO A 7 -14.92 -6.63 -3.04
CA PRO A 7 -15.37 -5.86 -4.19
C PRO A 7 -15.88 -4.45 -3.82
N ASP A 8 -16.36 -4.29 -2.58
CA ASP A 8 -16.90 -3.03 -2.08
C ASP A 8 -16.83 -2.94 -0.56
N VAL A 9 -17.08 -1.74 -0.03
CA VAL A 9 -17.03 -1.46 1.41
C VAL A 9 -18.12 -2.21 2.19
N ALA A 10 -19.32 -2.35 1.64
CA ALA A 10 -20.41 -3.05 2.31
C ALA A 10 -20.07 -4.53 2.51
N THR A 11 -19.50 -5.17 1.49
CA THR A 11 -19.03 -6.56 1.56
C THR A 11 -17.88 -6.70 2.57
N ALA A 12 -16.93 -5.76 2.60
CA ALA A 12 -15.83 -5.77 3.55
C ALA A 12 -16.33 -5.68 5.01
N LEU A 13 -17.24 -4.74 5.30
CA LEU A 13 -17.79 -4.57 6.64
C LEU A 13 -18.67 -5.76 7.05
N THR A 14 -19.50 -6.28 6.15
CA THR A 14 -20.34 -7.48 6.41
C THR A 14 -19.46 -8.71 6.65
N GLY A 15 -18.36 -8.86 5.88
CA GLY A 15 -17.39 -9.92 6.07
C GLY A 15 -16.74 -9.85 7.45
N GLY A 16 -16.39 -8.65 7.89
CA GLY A 16 -15.84 -8.41 9.22
C GLY A 16 -16.75 -8.87 10.37
N THR A 17 -18.07 -8.73 10.21
CA THR A 17 -19.04 -9.21 11.24
C THR A 17 -19.18 -10.72 11.29
N LYS A 18 -18.80 -11.43 10.22
CA LYS A 18 -18.83 -12.89 10.14
C LYS A 18 -17.54 -13.54 10.62
N TYR A 19 -16.48 -12.75 10.73
CA TYR A 19 -15.21 -13.24 11.21
C TYR A 19 -15.21 -13.26 12.74
N ASP A 20 -15.19 -14.46 13.30
CA ASP A 20 -14.98 -14.66 14.73
C ASP A 20 -13.55 -15.15 14.97
N PRO A 21 -12.66 -14.28 15.49
CA PRO A 21 -11.28 -14.68 15.76
C PRO A 21 -11.20 -15.82 16.81
N GLN A 22 -12.22 -15.98 17.66
CA GLN A 22 -12.25 -17.05 18.66
C GLN A 22 -12.61 -18.42 18.06
N SER A 23 -13.16 -18.46 16.87
CA SER A 23 -13.48 -19.71 16.16
C SER A 23 -12.28 -20.36 15.48
N ALA A 24 -11.14 -19.67 15.43
CA ALA A 24 -9.94 -20.23 14.83
C ALA A 24 -9.39 -21.42 15.64
N PRO A 25 -8.84 -22.46 14.98
CA PRO A 25 -8.20 -23.57 15.69
C PRO A 25 -7.12 -23.07 16.65
N ARG A 26 -7.08 -23.62 17.87
CA ARG A 26 -6.09 -23.23 18.91
C ARG A 26 -4.62 -23.33 18.43
N SER A 27 -4.33 -24.24 17.52
CA SER A 27 -3.01 -24.36 16.88
C SER A 27 -2.65 -23.11 16.09
N PHE A 28 -3.62 -22.50 15.42
CA PHE A 28 -3.42 -21.29 14.64
C PHE A 28 -3.31 -20.04 15.53
N GLU A 29 -4.07 -19.97 16.62
CA GLU A 29 -4.01 -18.86 17.55
C GLU A 29 -2.67 -18.76 18.29
N ARG A 30 -1.97 -19.88 18.48
CA ARG A 30 -0.62 -19.87 19.06
C ARG A 30 0.45 -19.27 18.14
N LEU A 31 0.15 -19.17 16.83
CA LEU A 31 1.10 -18.70 15.81
C LEU A 31 0.88 -17.24 15.44
N ARG A 32 -0.18 -16.61 15.96
CA ARG A 32 -0.51 -15.22 15.60
C ARG A 32 -0.87 -14.41 16.83
N GLU A 33 -0.58 -13.13 16.77
CA GLU A 33 -1.09 -12.11 17.66
C GLU A 33 -1.76 -11.02 16.81
N ILE A 34 -3.07 -10.81 17.02
CA ILE A 34 -3.79 -9.73 16.35
C ILE A 34 -3.55 -8.46 17.15
N LYS A 35 -2.80 -7.52 16.59
CA LYS A 35 -2.55 -6.22 17.21
C LYS A 35 -3.72 -5.26 16.99
N TYR A 36 -4.19 -5.15 15.76
CA TYR A 36 -5.35 -4.35 15.35
C TYR A 36 -5.81 -4.76 13.95
N GLY A 37 -7.03 -4.33 13.59
CA GLY A 37 -7.57 -4.49 12.24
C GLY A 37 -8.00 -3.14 11.69
N VAL A 38 -7.73 -2.89 10.41
CA VAL A 38 -8.09 -1.65 9.73
C VAL A 38 -8.80 -1.95 8.43
N THR A 39 -9.87 -1.21 8.15
CA THR A 39 -10.53 -1.24 6.85
C THR A 39 -10.03 -0.07 6.02
N TRP A 40 -9.53 -0.37 4.85
CA TRP A 40 -8.96 0.58 3.91
C TRP A 40 -9.81 0.71 2.66
N LYS A 41 -9.92 1.92 2.14
CA LYS A 41 -10.49 2.19 0.83
C LYS A 41 -9.39 2.73 -0.09
N PRO A 42 -9.15 2.11 -1.26
CA PRO A 42 -8.22 2.66 -2.23
C PRO A 42 -8.76 3.98 -2.78
N LEU A 43 -7.89 5.00 -2.88
CA LEU A 43 -8.16 6.29 -3.51
C LEU A 43 -7.90 6.23 -5.02
N THR A 44 -6.98 5.36 -5.43
CA THR A 44 -6.64 5.10 -6.83
C THR A 44 -6.80 3.61 -7.12
N PRO A 45 -7.06 3.19 -8.36
CA PRO A 45 -7.03 1.79 -8.72
C PRO A 45 -5.68 1.16 -8.34
N PHE A 46 -5.73 0.06 -7.62
CA PHE A 46 -4.53 -0.66 -7.16
C PHE A 46 -4.68 -2.15 -7.43
N ARG A 47 -3.63 -2.76 -7.94
CA ARG A 47 -3.56 -4.21 -8.11
C ARG A 47 -2.98 -4.83 -6.85
N LEU A 48 -3.74 -5.73 -6.25
CA LEU A 48 -3.24 -6.55 -5.14
C LEU A 48 -2.61 -7.81 -5.72
N GLU A 49 -1.33 -7.73 -6.04
CA GLU A 49 -0.56 -8.82 -6.64
C GLU A 49 0.60 -9.22 -5.71
N PRO A 50 1.07 -10.47 -5.77
CA PRO A 50 2.30 -10.86 -5.09
C PRO A 50 3.50 -10.06 -5.60
N GLY A 51 4.44 -9.75 -4.71
CA GLY A 51 5.64 -9.02 -5.08
C GLY A 51 6.42 -8.52 -3.89
N TYR A 52 7.32 -7.59 -4.16
CA TYR A 52 8.08 -6.89 -3.13
C TYR A 52 7.55 -5.47 -3.01
N GLU A 53 7.21 -5.05 -1.80
CA GLU A 53 6.50 -3.81 -1.54
C GLU A 53 7.26 -2.88 -0.62
N ARG A 54 7.14 -1.59 -0.92
CA ARG A 54 7.39 -0.51 0.03
C ARG A 54 6.04 -0.01 0.53
N VAL A 55 5.82 -0.08 1.83
CA VAL A 55 4.58 0.33 2.49
C VAL A 55 4.87 1.52 3.39
N GLN A 56 4.28 2.65 3.07
CA GLN A 56 4.48 3.90 3.79
C GLN A 56 3.19 4.37 4.45
N ARG A 57 3.33 5.01 5.62
CA ARG A 57 2.28 5.85 6.19
C ARG A 57 2.66 7.29 5.96
N ILE A 58 1.83 8.02 5.26
CA ILE A 58 2.11 9.41 4.87
C ILE A 58 0.96 10.28 5.35
N LYS A 59 1.30 11.29 6.13
CA LYS A 59 0.35 12.32 6.55
C LYS A 59 0.21 13.34 5.42
N VAL A 60 -1.00 13.44 4.87
CA VAL A 60 -1.33 14.36 3.77
C VAL A 60 -2.47 15.25 4.22
N SER A 61 -2.33 16.56 4.09
CA SER A 61 -3.41 17.49 4.41
C SER A 61 -4.60 17.31 3.46
N ALA A 62 -5.80 17.65 3.90
CA ALA A 62 -7.02 17.52 3.10
C ALA A 62 -6.93 18.31 1.78
N GLU A 63 -6.28 19.47 1.80
CA GLU A 63 -6.06 20.32 0.63
C GLU A 63 -5.11 19.69 -0.41
N ASN A 64 -4.14 18.88 0.05
CA ASN A 64 -3.16 18.21 -0.81
C ASN A 64 -3.62 16.82 -1.30
N LEU A 65 -4.71 16.29 -0.79
CA LEU A 65 -5.13 14.91 -1.03
C LEU A 65 -5.33 14.60 -2.52
N GLN A 66 -5.96 15.51 -3.26
CA GLN A 66 -6.18 15.35 -4.69
C GLN A 66 -4.84 15.40 -5.44
N ALA A 67 -4.02 16.42 -5.18
CA ALA A 67 -2.71 16.57 -5.82
C ALA A 67 -1.79 15.38 -5.52
N PHE A 68 -1.86 14.84 -4.30
CA PHE A 68 -1.11 13.65 -3.92
C PHE A 68 -1.56 12.41 -4.72
N SER A 69 -2.86 12.20 -4.88
CA SER A 69 -3.41 11.07 -5.67
C SER A 69 -3.04 11.18 -7.15
N GLU A 70 -3.10 12.39 -7.72
CA GLU A 70 -2.67 12.65 -9.09
C GLU A 70 -1.16 12.46 -9.26
N GLY A 71 -0.37 12.90 -8.28
CA GLY A 71 1.07 12.71 -8.23
C GLY A 71 1.49 11.25 -8.20
N LEU A 72 0.76 10.39 -7.47
CA LEU A 72 0.99 8.94 -7.48
C LEU A 72 0.77 8.33 -8.88
N ASN A 73 -0.32 8.69 -9.55
CA ASN A 73 -0.60 8.20 -10.90
C ASN A 73 0.47 8.67 -11.91
N LYS A 74 0.93 9.91 -11.75
CA LYS A 74 2.00 10.47 -12.57
C LYS A 74 3.31 9.73 -12.34
N LEU A 75 3.70 9.52 -11.08
CA LEU A 75 4.90 8.78 -10.70
C LEU A 75 4.88 7.36 -11.28
N GLU A 76 3.77 6.63 -11.15
CA GLU A 76 3.64 5.30 -11.73
C GLU A 76 3.86 5.31 -13.24
N SER A 77 3.26 6.29 -13.93
CA SER A 77 3.40 6.44 -15.38
C SER A 77 4.84 6.74 -15.77
N SER A 78 5.53 7.62 -15.04
CA SER A 78 6.93 7.99 -15.29
C SER A 78 7.88 6.81 -15.06
N ILE A 79 7.70 6.06 -13.99
CA ILE A 79 8.49 4.86 -13.69
C ILE A 79 8.28 3.79 -14.77
N LYS A 80 7.04 3.55 -15.20
CA LYS A 80 6.74 2.61 -16.30
C LYS A 80 7.35 3.06 -17.63
N SER A 81 7.33 4.37 -17.90
CA SER A 81 7.95 4.94 -19.10
C SER A 81 9.48 4.83 -19.09
N ALA A 82 10.10 4.76 -17.92
CA ALA A 82 11.51 4.48 -17.73
C ALA A 82 11.88 3.00 -17.91
N GLY A 83 10.90 2.12 -18.18
CA GLY A 83 11.10 0.69 -18.43
C GLY A 83 10.69 -0.25 -17.31
N HIS A 84 10.26 0.28 -16.16
CA HIS A 84 9.85 -0.52 -15.00
C HIS A 84 8.36 -0.88 -15.05
N HIS A 85 7.95 -1.64 -16.08
CA HIS A 85 6.54 -1.94 -16.40
C HIS A 85 5.78 -2.68 -15.30
N ASN A 86 6.48 -3.36 -14.38
CA ASN A 86 5.91 -4.10 -13.26
C ASN A 86 5.83 -3.28 -11.96
N PHE A 87 6.02 -1.97 -12.04
CA PHE A 87 5.81 -1.07 -10.93
C PHE A 87 4.34 -0.66 -10.86
N TYR A 88 3.77 -0.74 -9.66
CA TYR A 88 2.43 -0.23 -9.34
C TYR A 88 2.46 0.49 -8.01
N ASN A 89 1.65 1.54 -7.90
CA ASN A 89 1.46 2.19 -6.61
C ASN A 89 -0.02 2.50 -6.36
N GLY A 90 -0.36 2.78 -5.12
CA GLY A 90 -1.69 3.20 -4.72
C GLY A 90 -1.71 3.78 -3.33
N ALA A 91 -2.66 4.68 -3.10
CA ALA A 91 -2.95 5.23 -1.80
C ALA A 91 -4.28 4.69 -1.28
N PHE A 92 -4.33 4.50 0.03
CA PHE A 92 -5.50 3.96 0.72
C PHE A 92 -5.83 4.87 1.91
N VAL A 93 -7.10 5.21 2.06
CA VAL A 93 -7.62 5.94 3.21
C VAL A 93 -8.25 4.99 4.20
N GLN A 94 -8.00 5.20 5.48
CA GLN A 94 -8.66 4.48 6.56
C GLN A 94 -10.14 4.87 6.62
N ILE A 95 -11.03 3.87 6.69
CA ILE A 95 -12.46 4.05 6.94
C ILE A 95 -12.94 3.40 8.25
N GLY A 96 -12.04 2.81 9.01
CA GLY A 96 -12.30 2.21 10.32
C GLY A 96 -11.12 1.40 10.81
N GLY A 97 -11.01 1.15 12.12
CA GLY A 97 -9.98 0.29 12.70
C GLY A 97 -9.11 0.92 13.79
N GLY A 98 -9.56 2.01 14.40
CA GLY A 98 -8.91 2.58 15.58
C GLY A 98 -7.93 3.72 15.27
N THR A 99 -7.03 3.97 16.22
CA THR A 99 -6.21 5.20 16.25
C THR A 99 -4.84 5.09 15.59
N HIS A 100 -4.40 3.88 15.25
CA HIS A 100 -3.04 3.66 14.72
C HIS A 100 -2.77 4.32 13.36
N GLU A 101 -3.82 4.51 12.56
CA GLU A 101 -3.72 4.96 11.17
C GLU A 101 -4.40 6.33 10.96
N VAL A 102 -4.83 6.99 12.05
CA VAL A 102 -5.52 8.28 11.98
C VAL A 102 -4.63 9.34 11.33
N GLU A 103 -5.23 10.14 10.44
CA GLU A 103 -4.57 11.22 9.69
C GLU A 103 -3.51 10.77 8.69
N THR A 104 -3.35 9.46 8.45
CA THR A 104 -2.40 8.98 7.46
C THR A 104 -3.08 8.27 6.30
N LEU A 105 -2.47 8.37 5.13
CA LEU A 105 -2.70 7.45 4.02
C LEU A 105 -1.71 6.29 4.13
N MET A 106 -2.16 5.10 3.80
CA MET A 106 -1.24 4.03 3.48
C MET A 106 -0.92 4.10 1.99
N VAL A 107 0.35 4.27 1.67
CA VAL A 107 0.86 4.22 0.29
C VAL A 107 1.59 2.90 0.10
N ARG A 108 1.24 2.17 -0.94
CA ARG A 108 1.90 0.93 -1.32
C ARG A 108 2.51 1.09 -2.69
N SER A 109 3.79 0.80 -2.81
CA SER A 109 4.51 0.72 -4.07
C SER A 109 5.03 -0.70 -4.23
N ILE A 110 4.64 -1.39 -5.30
CA ILE A 110 4.96 -2.79 -5.52
C ILE A 110 5.78 -2.97 -6.79
N THR A 111 6.75 -3.87 -6.73
CA THR A 111 7.51 -4.38 -7.86
C THR A 111 7.41 -5.90 -7.88
N ARG A 112 7.82 -6.52 -8.99
CA ARG A 112 7.80 -7.98 -9.12
C ARG A 112 8.60 -8.68 -8.02
N ASP A 113 9.75 -8.13 -7.63
CA ASP A 113 10.67 -8.70 -6.67
C ASP A 113 11.58 -7.63 -6.05
N ALA A 114 12.35 -8.00 -5.03
CA ALA A 114 13.27 -7.11 -4.33
C ALA A 114 14.37 -6.53 -5.23
N ASN A 115 14.82 -7.26 -6.23
CA ASN A 115 15.83 -6.77 -7.17
C ASN A 115 15.28 -5.62 -8.01
N ALA A 116 14.05 -5.75 -8.51
CA ALA A 116 13.39 -4.67 -9.24
C ALA A 116 13.18 -3.42 -8.38
N MET A 117 12.84 -3.58 -7.10
CA MET A 117 12.77 -2.45 -6.16
C MET A 117 14.15 -1.82 -5.92
N GLY A 118 15.18 -2.66 -5.74
CA GLY A 118 16.56 -2.20 -5.55
C GLY A 118 17.06 -1.36 -6.73
N ILE A 119 16.78 -1.78 -7.97
CA ILE A 119 17.15 -1.03 -9.18
C ILE A 119 16.53 0.38 -9.18
N LEU A 120 15.27 0.52 -8.77
CA LEU A 120 14.63 1.84 -8.64
C LEU A 120 15.38 2.73 -7.65
N PHE A 121 15.76 2.20 -6.50
CA PHE A 121 16.55 2.96 -5.52
C PHE A 121 17.95 3.31 -6.05
N ASP A 122 18.63 2.36 -6.69
CA ASP A 122 19.96 2.60 -7.26
C ASP A 122 19.91 3.70 -8.31
N GLU A 123 18.94 3.70 -9.22
CA GLU A 123 18.74 4.76 -10.20
C GLU A 123 18.48 6.12 -9.55
N TYR A 124 17.61 6.16 -8.51
CA TYR A 124 17.31 7.39 -7.80
C TYR A 124 18.54 7.98 -7.11
N PHE A 125 19.27 7.18 -6.33
CA PHE A 125 20.45 7.63 -5.60
C PHE A 125 21.65 7.93 -6.50
N ALA A 126 21.75 7.28 -7.65
CA ALA A 126 22.76 7.61 -8.67
C ALA A 126 22.42 8.88 -9.47
N GLY A 127 21.21 9.44 -9.30
CA GLY A 127 20.76 10.61 -10.06
C GLY A 127 20.46 10.32 -11.55
N THR A 128 20.24 9.05 -11.89
CA THR A 128 19.93 8.61 -13.26
C THR A 128 18.45 8.39 -13.53
N ALA A 129 17.62 8.37 -12.46
CA ALA A 129 16.20 8.19 -12.56
C ALA A 129 15.49 9.35 -13.25
N THR A 130 14.93 9.11 -14.43
CA THR A 130 14.17 10.14 -15.19
C THR A 130 12.84 10.51 -14.50
N TRP A 131 12.37 9.69 -13.59
CA TRP A 131 11.15 9.85 -12.78
C TRP A 131 11.40 10.53 -11.41
N ALA A 132 12.66 10.81 -11.05
CA ALA A 132 13.01 11.34 -9.73
C ALA A 132 12.26 12.63 -9.38
N ALA A 133 12.14 13.56 -10.33
CA ALA A 133 11.44 14.82 -10.09
C ALA A 133 9.95 14.61 -9.75
N ASP A 134 9.29 13.60 -10.30
CA ASP A 134 7.89 13.28 -9.97
C ASP A 134 7.78 12.68 -8.57
N TYR A 135 8.75 11.86 -8.16
CA TYR A 135 8.83 11.36 -6.79
C TYR A 135 9.08 12.48 -5.78
N ASP A 136 10.06 13.36 -6.04
CA ASP A 136 10.38 14.46 -5.14
C ASP A 136 9.20 15.42 -4.97
N ASN A 137 8.53 15.78 -6.07
CA ASN A 137 7.34 16.63 -6.04
C ASN A 137 6.18 15.97 -5.26
N LEU A 138 5.99 14.67 -5.40
CA LEU A 138 4.99 13.91 -4.64
C LEU A 138 5.30 13.96 -3.14
N MET A 139 6.56 13.76 -2.75
CA MET A 139 6.97 13.72 -1.35
C MET A 139 6.89 15.08 -0.66
N LEU A 140 6.88 16.20 -1.42
CA LEU A 140 6.62 17.55 -0.87
C LEU A 140 5.16 17.75 -0.41
N LEU A 141 4.23 16.89 -0.84
CA LEU A 141 2.80 17.02 -0.51
C LEU A 141 2.42 16.33 0.80
N GLY A 142 3.33 15.60 1.44
CA GLY A 142 3.06 14.88 2.67
C GLY A 142 4.29 14.59 3.52
N GLU A 143 4.06 14.13 4.74
CA GLU A 143 5.08 13.77 5.70
C GLU A 143 5.11 12.25 5.91
N VAL A 144 6.26 11.61 5.72
CA VAL A 144 6.43 10.17 5.93
C VAL A 144 6.50 9.87 7.43
N MET A 145 5.51 9.14 7.93
CA MET A 145 5.41 8.73 9.33
C MET A 145 6.02 7.35 9.58
N SER A 146 5.96 6.47 8.60
CA SER A 146 6.63 5.16 8.62
C SER A 146 6.91 4.68 7.21
N ASP A 147 7.93 3.82 7.07
CA ASP A 147 8.39 3.29 5.79
C ASP A 147 8.93 1.87 6.01
N ASN A 148 8.34 0.90 5.37
CA ASN A 148 8.65 -0.52 5.55
C ASN A 148 8.79 -1.21 4.19
N MET A 149 9.67 -2.21 4.15
CA MET A 149 9.80 -3.14 3.02
C MET A 149 9.20 -4.48 3.40
N GLU A 150 8.35 -5.01 2.55
CA GLU A 150 7.59 -6.24 2.82
C GLU A 150 7.60 -7.16 1.59
N ILE A 151 7.48 -8.46 1.83
CA ILE A 151 7.17 -9.45 0.78
C ILE A 151 5.68 -9.71 0.84
N CYS A 152 4.99 -9.53 -0.28
CA CYS A 152 3.58 -9.85 -0.42
C CYS A 152 3.42 -11.19 -1.14
N GLU A 153 2.77 -12.12 -0.48
CA GLU A 153 2.42 -13.43 -1.03
C GLU A 153 0.90 -13.59 -1.03
N GLN A 154 0.36 -14.18 -2.08
CA GLN A 154 -1.05 -14.49 -2.14
C GLN A 154 -1.31 -15.88 -1.55
N LEU A 155 -2.02 -15.92 -0.42
CA LEU A 155 -2.31 -17.14 0.32
C LEU A 155 -3.61 -17.83 -0.14
N TYR A 156 -4.54 -17.08 -0.72
CA TYR A 156 -5.87 -17.58 -1.12
C TYR A 156 -6.43 -16.82 -2.32
N PHE A 157 -7.02 -17.56 -3.24
CA PHE A 157 -7.83 -17.02 -4.34
C PHE A 157 -9.29 -17.32 -4.02
N GLY A 158 -10.12 -16.31 -3.89
CA GLY A 158 -11.57 -16.50 -3.84
C GLY A 158 -12.06 -17.08 -5.19
N SER A 159 -12.87 -18.10 -5.11
CA SER A 159 -13.62 -18.65 -6.25
C SER A 159 -14.83 -17.78 -6.53
#